data_c82cd875745f4922277c6e62dfcabd2b
#
_entry.id   c82cd875745f4922277c6e62dfcabd2b
#
_cell.length_a   1.000
_cell.length_b   1.000
_cell.length_c   1.000
_cell.angle_alpha   90.00
_cell.angle_beta   90.00
_cell.angle_gamma   90.00
#
_symmetry.space_group_name_H-M   'P 1'
#
loop_
_entity.id
_entity.type
_entity.pdbx_description
1 polymer ?
#
loop_
_entity_poly.entity_id
_entity_poly.type
_entity_poly.pdbx_seq_one_letter_code
_entity_poly.pdbx_strand_id
1 'polypeptide(L)'
;MVYIDIKTVSYNELKNLKASEVLQFEEPINENIDKQKLINKMFLRIMCRDTFQINAYKDNIGNIHLLNGQDEFHVIADLINENICIKDFIGSFKQFNNIPYSHWQTYSQKLIKITPVFELHILECPSDEEKQFYLDMMK
;
A
#
# COMPACT_ATOMS: atom_id res chain seq x y z
N MET A 1 -25.27 13.47 2.20
CA MET A 1 -24.68 13.00 0.94
C MET A 1 -23.30 12.41 1.22
N VAL A 2 -23.04 11.22 0.69
CA VAL A 2 -21.76 10.55 0.87
C VAL A 2 -20.89 10.83 -0.35
N TYR A 3 -19.66 11.27 -0.11
CA TYR A 3 -18.68 11.46 -1.17
C TYR A 3 -17.57 10.44 -1.02
N ILE A 4 -17.17 9.85 -2.14
CA ILE A 4 -15.99 8.99 -2.19
C ILE A 4 -14.96 9.74 -3.02
N ASP A 5 -13.83 10.05 -2.40
CA ASP A 5 -12.68 10.63 -3.08
C ASP A 5 -11.71 9.51 -3.45
N ILE A 6 -11.27 9.49 -4.70
CA ILE A 6 -10.32 8.49 -5.19
C ILE A 6 -8.99 9.19 -5.44
N LYS A 7 -7.95 8.71 -4.77
CA LYS A 7 -6.63 9.29 -4.83
C LYS A 7 -5.59 8.20 -5.00
N THR A 8 -4.70 8.35 -5.97
CA THR A 8 -3.63 7.38 -6.19
C THR A 8 -2.33 7.91 -5.61
N VAL A 9 -1.67 7.11 -4.78
CA VAL A 9 -0.44 7.51 -4.08
C VAL A 9 0.64 6.45 -4.22
N SER A 10 1.90 6.90 -4.17
CA SER A 10 3.07 6.04 -4.12
C SER A 10 3.36 5.58 -2.70
N TYR A 11 4.29 4.62 -2.57
CA TYR A 11 4.80 4.21 -1.25
C TYR A 11 5.33 5.41 -0.46
N ASN A 12 6.15 6.27 -1.10
CA ASN A 12 6.72 7.43 -0.41
C ASN A 12 5.65 8.41 0.06
N GLU A 13 4.64 8.69 -0.77
CA GLU A 13 3.55 9.56 -0.39
C GLU A 13 2.75 8.99 0.79
N LEU A 14 2.44 7.70 0.76
CA LEU A 14 1.72 7.04 1.84
C LEU A 14 2.53 7.04 3.14
N LYS A 15 3.83 6.77 3.04
CA LYS A 15 4.76 6.82 4.17
C LYS A 15 4.80 8.21 4.80
N ASN A 16 4.85 9.27 3.98
CA ASN A 16 4.87 10.64 4.47
C ASN A 16 3.57 11.05 5.15
N LEU A 17 2.43 10.64 4.60
CA LEU A 17 1.12 10.89 5.22
C LEU A 17 1.00 10.17 6.56
N LYS A 18 1.52 8.96 6.66
CA LYS A 18 1.55 8.20 7.91
C LYS A 18 2.46 8.86 8.94
N ALA A 19 3.63 9.35 8.52
CA ALA A 19 4.59 10.03 9.41
C ALA A 19 4.03 11.34 9.96
N SER A 20 3.19 12.03 9.19
CA SER A 20 2.53 13.27 9.64
C SER A 20 1.30 13.04 10.54
N GLU A 21 0.98 11.79 10.80
CA GLU A 21 -0.16 11.36 11.63
C GLU A 21 -1.54 11.72 11.05
N VAL A 22 -1.59 12.16 9.79
CA VAL A 22 -2.85 12.44 9.09
C VAL A 22 -3.53 11.14 8.65
N LEU A 23 -2.74 10.06 8.52
CA LEU A 23 -3.20 8.80 8.00
C LEU A 23 -2.72 7.66 8.91
N GLN A 24 -3.59 6.70 9.18
CA GLN A 24 -3.25 5.53 10.00
C GLN A 24 -3.97 4.29 9.50
N PHE A 25 -3.33 3.13 9.69
CA PHE A 25 -3.96 1.85 9.46
C PHE A 25 -4.76 1.44 10.69
N GLU A 26 -6.01 1.01 10.49
CA GLU A 26 -6.89 0.57 11.60
C GLU A 26 -6.57 -0.85 12.05
N GLU A 27 -6.08 -1.68 11.15
CA GLU A 27 -5.78 -3.08 11.46
C GLU A 27 -4.26 -3.30 11.59
N PRO A 28 -3.82 -4.20 12.48
CA PRO A 28 -2.41 -4.55 12.59
C PRO A 28 -1.96 -5.39 11.39
N ILE A 29 -0.64 -5.54 11.26
CA ILE A 29 -0.06 -6.44 10.28
C ILE A 29 -0.47 -7.86 10.58
N ASN A 30 -0.83 -8.62 9.56
CA ASN A 30 -1.08 -10.05 9.68
C ASN A 30 0.25 -10.82 9.65
N GLU A 31 0.71 -11.29 10.81
CA GLU A 31 1.99 -11.99 10.93
C GLU A 31 1.99 -13.36 10.25
N ASN A 32 0.83 -13.90 9.94
CA ASN A 32 0.69 -15.21 9.31
C ASN A 32 0.63 -15.16 7.78
N ILE A 33 0.81 -13.98 7.19
CA ILE A 33 0.74 -13.79 5.76
C ILE A 33 2.00 -14.35 5.08
N ASP A 34 1.84 -14.87 3.86
CA ASP A 34 2.96 -15.26 3.01
C ASP A 34 3.59 -13.99 2.42
N LYS A 35 4.63 -13.48 3.08
CA LYS A 35 5.30 -12.25 2.68
C LYS A 35 5.98 -12.36 1.32
N GLN A 36 6.53 -13.54 1.00
CA GLN A 36 7.20 -13.73 -0.29
C GLN A 36 6.21 -13.63 -1.45
N LYS A 37 5.07 -14.24 -1.30
CA LYS A 37 4.00 -14.14 -2.31
C LYS A 37 3.48 -12.71 -2.42
N LEU A 38 3.33 -12.04 -1.30
CA LEU A 38 2.80 -10.68 -1.27
C LEU A 38 3.77 -9.68 -1.91
N ILE A 39 5.07 -9.75 -1.58
CA ILE A 39 6.04 -8.83 -2.19
C ILE A 39 6.15 -9.07 -3.70
N ASN A 40 6.10 -10.32 -4.13
CA ASN A 40 6.11 -10.62 -5.55
C ASN A 40 4.91 -9.99 -6.27
N LYS A 41 3.72 -10.06 -5.66
CA LYS A 41 2.52 -9.42 -6.22
C LYS A 41 2.66 -7.90 -6.27
N MET A 42 3.14 -7.28 -5.19
CA MET A 42 3.29 -5.83 -5.15
C MET A 42 4.35 -5.34 -6.12
N PHE A 43 5.47 -6.06 -6.22
CA PHE A 43 6.50 -5.76 -7.20
C PHE A 43 5.94 -5.80 -8.63
N LEU A 44 5.16 -6.83 -8.94
CA LEU A 44 4.56 -6.96 -10.27
C LEU A 44 3.58 -5.82 -10.56
N ARG A 45 2.75 -5.44 -9.57
CA ARG A 45 1.85 -4.28 -9.73
C ARG A 45 2.61 -3.01 -10.04
N ILE A 46 3.69 -2.74 -9.30
CA ILE A 46 4.51 -1.55 -9.50
C ILE A 46 5.10 -1.54 -10.91
N MET A 47 5.69 -2.64 -11.33
CA MET A 47 6.36 -2.75 -12.63
C MET A 47 5.38 -2.70 -13.81
N CYS A 48 4.17 -3.22 -13.63
CA CYS A 48 3.13 -3.22 -14.65
C CYS A 48 2.17 -2.03 -14.53
N ARG A 49 2.41 -1.12 -13.59
CA ARG A 49 1.56 0.06 -13.32
C ARG A 49 0.11 -0.30 -13.04
N ASP A 50 -0.08 -1.40 -12.32
CA ASP A 50 -1.36 -1.80 -11.78
C ASP A 50 -1.49 -1.30 -10.35
N THR A 51 -2.71 -1.02 -9.89
CA THR A 51 -2.94 -0.46 -8.56
C THR A 51 -3.53 -1.49 -7.60
N PHE A 52 -3.30 -1.24 -6.31
CA PHE A 52 -3.92 -1.96 -5.21
C PHE A 52 -4.90 -1.03 -4.50
N GLN A 53 -6.16 -1.44 -4.40
CA GLN A 53 -7.19 -0.61 -3.79
C GLN A 53 -7.15 -0.68 -2.28
N ILE A 54 -7.09 0.49 -1.64
CA ILE A 54 -7.22 0.65 -0.20
C ILE A 54 -8.52 1.39 0.09
N ASN A 55 -9.35 0.83 0.96
CA ASN A 55 -10.58 1.45 1.40
C ASN A 55 -10.32 2.23 2.70
N ALA A 56 -10.86 3.44 2.78
CA ALA A 56 -10.58 4.35 3.88
C ALA A 56 -11.79 5.24 4.19
N TYR A 57 -11.78 5.86 5.35
CA TYR A 57 -12.70 6.95 5.64
C TYR A 57 -11.93 8.12 6.26
N LYS A 58 -12.46 9.33 6.07
CA LYS A 58 -11.94 10.54 6.67
C LYS A 58 -12.86 10.97 7.80
N ASP A 59 -12.29 11.23 8.98
CA ASP A 59 -13.08 11.70 10.12
C ASP A 59 -13.32 13.21 10.08
N ASN A 60 -14.02 13.74 11.10
CA ASN A 60 -14.41 15.13 11.15
C ASN A 60 -13.24 16.10 11.29
N ILE A 61 -12.09 15.65 11.77
CA ILE A 61 -10.88 16.46 11.91
C ILE A 61 -9.92 16.32 10.74
N GLY A 62 -10.29 15.51 9.75
CA GLY A 62 -9.51 15.36 8.53
C GLY A 62 -8.51 14.22 8.53
N ASN A 63 -8.50 13.37 9.56
CA ASN A 63 -7.63 12.20 9.59
C ASN A 63 -8.20 11.08 8.73
N ILE A 64 -7.32 10.37 8.03
CA ILE A 64 -7.68 9.30 7.13
C ILE A 64 -7.40 7.96 7.82
N HIS A 65 -8.41 7.11 7.87
CA HIS A 65 -8.34 5.80 8.50
C HIS A 65 -8.37 4.72 7.41
N LEU A 66 -7.27 3.98 7.27
CA LEU A 66 -7.14 2.94 6.26
C LEU A 66 -7.63 1.61 6.80
N LEU A 67 -8.58 1.00 6.08
CA LEU A 67 -9.24 -0.24 6.51
C LEU A 67 -8.52 -1.50 6.06
N ASN A 68 -7.62 -1.38 5.10
CA ASN A 68 -6.79 -2.48 4.58
C ASN A 68 -5.51 -1.90 4.00
N GLY A 69 -4.62 -2.76 3.50
CA GLY A 69 -3.38 -2.33 2.83
C GLY A 69 -2.17 -2.29 3.76
N GLN A 70 -2.33 -2.58 5.05
CA GLN A 70 -1.23 -2.57 6.01
C GLN A 70 -0.14 -3.59 5.65
N ASP A 71 -0.53 -4.78 5.23
CA ASP A 71 0.42 -5.83 4.85
C ASP A 71 1.16 -5.48 3.56
N GLU A 72 0.45 -4.94 2.58
CA GLU A 72 1.00 -4.50 1.30
C GLU A 72 2.01 -3.37 1.49
N PHE A 73 1.67 -2.40 2.31
CA PHE A 73 2.57 -1.30 2.65
C PHE A 73 3.82 -1.80 3.36
N HIS A 74 3.66 -2.66 4.36
CA HIS A 74 4.77 -3.16 5.16
C HIS A 74 5.71 -4.07 4.38
N VAL A 75 5.20 -4.87 3.45
CA VAL A 75 6.06 -5.75 2.66
C VAL A 75 6.94 -4.95 1.70
N ILE A 76 6.45 -3.81 1.20
CA ILE A 76 7.29 -2.90 0.40
C ILE A 76 8.40 -2.31 1.27
N ALA A 77 8.07 -1.92 2.51
CA ALA A 77 9.07 -1.45 3.46
C ALA A 77 10.14 -2.52 3.74
N ASP A 78 9.71 -3.78 3.90
CA ASP A 78 10.63 -4.91 4.10
C ASP A 78 11.58 -5.08 2.91
N LEU A 79 11.10 -4.90 1.68
CA LEU A 79 11.95 -4.95 0.50
C LEU A 79 12.99 -3.83 0.51
N ILE A 80 12.57 -2.60 0.78
CA ILE A 80 13.46 -1.43 0.80
C ILE A 80 14.50 -1.56 1.92
N ASN A 81 14.12 -2.11 3.06
CA ASN A 81 15.02 -2.32 4.20
C ASN A 81 15.81 -3.64 4.10
N GLU A 82 15.69 -4.35 2.99
CA GLU A 82 16.44 -5.59 2.71
C GLU A 82 16.12 -6.74 3.66
N ASN A 83 14.93 -6.72 4.25
CA ASN A 83 14.44 -7.83 5.06
C ASN A 83 13.86 -8.96 4.19
N ILE A 84 13.56 -8.68 2.94
CA ILE A 84 13.05 -9.64 1.97
C ILE A 84 13.56 -9.27 0.57
N CYS A 85 13.68 -10.27 -0.30
CA CYS A 85 14.04 -10.08 -1.72
C CYS A 85 12.89 -10.54 -2.60
N ILE A 86 12.92 -10.10 -3.85
CA ILE A 86 12.07 -10.67 -4.90
C ILE A 86 12.65 -12.05 -5.25
N LYS A 87 11.79 -13.05 -5.46
CA LYS A 87 12.21 -14.41 -5.79
C LYS A 87 11.29 -15.06 -6.82
N ASP A 88 11.84 -16.06 -7.51
CA ASP A 88 11.06 -16.98 -8.34
C ASP A 88 10.37 -16.37 -9.55
N PHE A 89 10.78 -15.18 -9.99
CA PHE A 89 10.32 -14.62 -11.26
C PHE A 89 11.02 -15.30 -12.42
N ILE A 90 10.27 -15.50 -13.50
CA ILE A 90 10.79 -15.97 -14.79
C ILE A 90 10.63 -14.84 -15.81
N GLY A 91 11.40 -14.89 -16.90
CA GLY A 91 11.32 -13.89 -17.95
C GLY A 91 12.05 -12.60 -17.59
N SER A 92 11.48 -11.48 -17.99
CA SER A 92 12.15 -10.15 -17.90
C SER A 92 12.50 -9.73 -16.48
N PHE A 93 11.73 -10.17 -15.48
CA PHE A 93 11.96 -9.76 -14.10
C PHE A 93 12.88 -10.69 -13.30
N LYS A 94 13.36 -11.77 -13.90
CA LYS A 94 14.24 -12.72 -13.19
C LYS A 94 15.53 -12.09 -12.71
N GLN A 95 15.95 -11.00 -13.32
CA GLN A 95 17.16 -10.26 -12.94
C GLN A 95 17.08 -9.67 -11.53
N PHE A 96 15.88 -9.55 -10.96
CA PHE A 96 15.68 -9.03 -9.61
C PHE A 96 15.71 -10.13 -8.54
N ASN A 97 15.65 -11.41 -8.96
CA ASN A 97 15.57 -12.52 -8.02
C ASN A 97 16.78 -12.57 -7.10
N ASN A 98 16.51 -12.61 -5.80
CA ASN A 98 17.52 -12.75 -4.74
C ASN A 98 18.55 -11.60 -4.68
N ILE A 99 18.28 -10.47 -5.33
CA ILE A 99 19.17 -9.32 -5.33
C ILE A 99 18.72 -8.36 -4.24
N PRO A 100 19.60 -7.96 -3.30
CA PRO A 100 19.26 -6.95 -2.30
C PRO A 100 18.85 -5.65 -2.98
N TYR A 101 17.86 -4.98 -2.41
CA TYR A 101 17.29 -3.76 -2.98
C TYR A 101 18.36 -2.68 -3.26
N SER A 102 19.35 -2.53 -2.36
CA SER A 102 20.42 -1.55 -2.54
C SER A 102 21.33 -1.84 -3.73
N HIS A 103 21.30 -3.06 -4.26
CA HIS A 103 22.09 -3.45 -5.43
C HIS A 103 21.32 -3.26 -6.74
N TRP A 104 20.05 -2.88 -6.68
CA TRP A 104 19.28 -2.58 -7.88
C TRP A 104 19.80 -1.29 -8.53
N GLN A 105 19.57 -1.15 -9.83
CA GLN A 105 19.83 0.12 -10.49
C GLN A 105 19.00 1.24 -9.85
N THR A 106 19.55 2.45 -9.79
CA THR A 106 18.90 3.60 -9.17
C THR A 106 17.50 3.85 -9.71
N TYR A 107 17.32 3.72 -11.03
CA TYR A 107 16.01 3.89 -11.65
C TYR A 107 14.99 2.88 -11.10
N SER A 108 15.37 1.62 -11.01
CA SER A 108 14.48 0.58 -10.49
C SER A 108 14.14 0.78 -9.02
N GLN A 109 15.11 1.22 -8.22
CA GLN A 109 14.85 1.58 -6.82
C GLN A 109 13.83 2.70 -6.71
N LYS A 110 13.94 3.72 -7.55
CA LYS A 110 12.98 4.83 -7.58
C LYS A 110 11.57 4.37 -7.94
N LEU A 111 11.44 3.46 -8.90
CA LEU A 111 10.13 2.94 -9.29
C LEU A 111 9.35 2.37 -8.11
N ILE A 112 10.02 1.64 -7.23
CA ILE A 112 9.38 1.07 -6.04
C ILE A 112 8.81 2.16 -5.13
N LYS A 113 9.54 3.28 -5.01
CA LYS A 113 9.19 4.35 -4.07
C LYS A 113 8.17 5.34 -4.63
N ILE A 114 8.24 5.66 -5.91
CA ILE A 114 7.49 6.78 -6.50
C ILE A 114 6.34 6.37 -7.43
N THR A 115 6.27 5.09 -7.83
CA THR A 115 5.17 4.65 -8.68
C THR A 115 3.86 4.64 -7.88
N PRO A 116 2.80 5.32 -8.37
CA PRO A 116 1.51 5.32 -7.69
C PRO A 116 0.86 3.93 -7.75
N VAL A 117 1.04 3.15 -6.69
CA VAL A 117 0.53 1.77 -6.63
C VAL A 117 -0.70 1.64 -5.73
N PHE A 118 -0.91 2.57 -4.80
CA PHE A 118 -2.04 2.51 -3.88
C PHE A 118 -3.16 3.44 -4.36
N GLU A 119 -4.32 2.87 -4.59
CA GLU A 119 -5.50 3.63 -4.97
C GLU A 119 -6.41 3.75 -3.74
N LEU A 120 -6.44 4.93 -3.13
CA LEU A 120 -7.22 5.18 -1.93
C LEU A 120 -8.65 5.56 -2.31
N HIS A 121 -9.61 4.79 -1.82
CA HIS A 121 -11.03 5.10 -1.92
C HIS A 121 -11.48 5.62 -0.56
N ILE A 122 -11.63 6.92 -0.45
CA ILE A 122 -11.83 7.61 0.82
C ILE A 122 -13.29 8.07 0.96
N LEU A 123 -13.99 7.51 1.93
CA LEU A 123 -15.32 7.97 2.30
C LEU A 123 -15.16 9.25 3.14
N GLU A 124 -15.63 10.38 2.63
CA GLU A 124 -15.38 11.67 3.26
C GLU A 124 -16.42 12.04 4.31
N CYS A 125 -15.94 12.38 5.51
CA CYS A 125 -16.69 12.94 6.63
C CYS A 125 -18.09 12.35 6.81
N PRO A 126 -18.24 11.03 6.87
CA PRO A 126 -19.55 10.41 7.02
C PRO A 126 -20.12 10.68 8.40
N SER A 127 -21.45 10.65 8.50
CA SER A 127 -22.12 10.56 9.81
C SER A 127 -21.74 9.22 10.46
N ASP A 128 -21.92 9.11 11.79
CA ASP A 128 -21.62 7.85 12.50
C ASP A 128 -22.40 6.68 11.92
N GLU A 129 -23.65 6.90 11.52
CA GLU A 129 -24.50 5.87 10.93
C GLU A 129 -23.97 5.44 9.56
N GLU A 130 -23.61 6.38 8.70
CA GLU A 130 -23.06 6.09 7.38
C GLU A 130 -21.72 5.37 7.50
N LYS A 131 -20.87 5.82 8.43
CA LYS A 131 -19.59 5.19 8.70
C LYS A 131 -19.77 3.75 9.11
N GLN A 132 -20.67 3.45 10.03
CA GLN A 132 -20.93 2.10 10.50
C GLN A 132 -21.46 1.22 9.38
N PHE A 133 -22.38 1.73 8.58
CA PHE A 133 -22.90 1.02 7.41
C PHE A 133 -21.77 0.69 6.43
N TYR A 134 -20.91 1.67 6.13
CA TYR A 134 -19.79 1.49 5.22
C TYR A 134 -18.80 0.46 5.72
N LEU A 135 -18.44 0.51 7.01
CA LEU A 135 -17.55 -0.46 7.64
C LEU A 135 -18.12 -1.87 7.59
N ASP A 136 -19.41 -2.02 7.82
CA ASP A 136 -20.09 -3.32 7.78
C ASP A 136 -20.07 -3.91 6.37
N MET A 137 -20.24 -3.07 5.36
CA MET A 137 -20.21 -3.51 3.96
C MET A 137 -18.81 -3.91 3.50
N MET A 138 -17.77 -3.40 4.14
CA MET A 138 -16.36 -3.67 3.79
C MET A 138 -15.81 -4.94 4.46
N LYS A 139 -16.55 -5.49 5.40
CA LYS A 139 -16.14 -6.73 6.09
C LYS A 139 -16.33 -7.98 5.24
#